data_c116e67e5241b6fe447442e322f9e25c
#
_entry.id   c116e67e5241b6fe447442e322f9e25c
#
_cell.length_a   1.000
_cell.length_b   1.000
_cell.length_c   1.000
_cell.angle_alpha   90.00
_cell.angle_beta   90.00
_cell.angle_gamma   90.00
#
_symmetry.space_group_name_H-M   'P 1'
#
loop_
_entity.id
_entity.type
_entity.pdbx_description
1 polymer ?
#
loop_
_entity_poly.entity_id
_entity_poly.type
_entity_poly.pdbx_seq_one_letter_code
_entity_poly.pdbx_strand_id
1 'polypeptide(L)'
;MLQKLASFAGIQGPVVTIVMDGYGIPKSDAGSAIAAARKPTLDRLFADYPNITLRAHGTAVGMPSDDDMGNSEVGHNAIGAGQVYSQGASLVADAIATGAIWQGAAWQQIVAGAKTEVNGKAGVIHFIGLFSDGNVHSHIDHLKAMVLRAKAEGVKAVRIHALIDGRDVPETSALDYLEPFEAFLVETNTGGFDAQIASGGGRMNITMDRYDANWSMVDKGWHTHVLGEGAQFASASAAVKALRIEFPGTIDQDLPPFIIATDGKPVGTIEDGDSVVFFNFRGDRAIEISRAFEEENFDKFDRVRVPKVTYAGMLQYDGDLKLPKRFLVNPPSILDTSGEWFSKGGITQFACSETQKFGHVTYFWNGNRSGKFDGETYQEVPSDVVPFEQRPWMKAAEIADAMIAALKSGKYRTLRCNFANGDMVGHTGNFRAATMSIEAVDLELARILPVIDAMGGVALITADHGNADEMYELDKKTKQPAQNKDGSFKAKTAHTLNPVPLILYDNVTGGRLGLKHIATAGLSNIAATTANLLGLEKHAKWDESLLEINTHPAKG
;
A
#
# COMPACT_ATOMS: atom_id res chain seq x y z
N MET A 1 -27.45 -0.53 17.24
CA MET A 1 -27.17 -1.98 17.25
C MET A 1 -27.64 -2.57 15.94
N LEU A 2 -26.92 -3.55 15.38
CA LEU A 2 -27.38 -4.29 14.20
C LEU A 2 -28.63 -5.09 14.54
N GLN A 3 -29.54 -5.22 13.58
CA GLN A 3 -30.77 -5.98 13.77
C GLN A 3 -30.48 -7.49 13.67
N LYS A 4 -31.38 -8.31 14.21
CA LYS A 4 -31.28 -9.77 14.05
C LYS A 4 -31.66 -10.18 12.63
N LEU A 5 -30.89 -11.08 12.04
CA LEU A 5 -31.18 -11.66 10.74
C LEU A 5 -32.39 -12.62 10.85
N ALA A 6 -33.45 -12.32 10.12
CA ALA A 6 -34.69 -13.10 10.22
C ALA A 6 -34.55 -14.54 9.67
N SER A 7 -33.68 -14.75 8.68
CA SER A 7 -33.50 -16.04 7.99
C SER A 7 -32.58 -17.01 8.70
N PHE A 8 -31.74 -16.53 9.63
CA PHE A 8 -30.74 -17.32 10.32
C PHE A 8 -30.41 -16.79 11.69
N ALA A 9 -30.54 -17.62 12.71
CA ALA A 9 -30.31 -17.23 14.11
C ALA A 9 -28.82 -17.04 14.48
N GLY A 10 -27.91 -17.33 13.56
CA GLY A 10 -26.46 -17.28 13.76
C GLY A 10 -25.88 -18.57 14.35
N ILE A 11 -24.57 -18.68 14.20
CA ILE A 11 -23.77 -19.73 14.87
C ILE A 11 -23.78 -19.48 16.37
N GLN A 12 -23.89 -20.51 17.17
CA GLN A 12 -23.85 -20.37 18.64
C GLN A 12 -22.42 -20.30 19.20
N GLY A 13 -21.48 -20.98 18.56
CA GLY A 13 -20.06 -20.93 18.87
C GLY A 13 -19.36 -19.68 18.29
N PRO A 14 -18.05 -19.57 18.42
CA PRO A 14 -17.29 -18.44 17.92
C PRO A 14 -17.28 -18.36 16.38
N VAL A 15 -17.24 -17.13 15.85
CA VAL A 15 -16.97 -16.85 14.44
C VAL A 15 -15.55 -16.33 14.33
N VAL A 16 -14.70 -17.05 13.58
CA VAL A 16 -13.26 -16.75 13.48
C VAL A 16 -12.95 -16.23 12.08
N THR A 17 -12.16 -15.16 11.98
CA THR A 17 -11.58 -14.70 10.72
C THR A 17 -10.07 -14.90 10.77
N ILE A 18 -9.53 -15.68 9.84
CA ILE A 18 -8.09 -15.96 9.72
C ILE A 18 -7.61 -15.33 8.42
N VAL A 19 -6.66 -14.40 8.52
CA VAL A 19 -6.01 -13.76 7.38
C VAL A 19 -4.63 -14.40 7.20
N MET A 20 -4.42 -15.01 6.04
CA MET A 20 -3.13 -15.53 5.58
C MET A 20 -2.46 -14.47 4.72
N ASP A 21 -1.72 -13.56 5.34
CA ASP A 21 -1.14 -12.39 4.68
C ASP A 21 -0.27 -12.78 3.48
N GLY A 22 -0.48 -12.13 2.34
CA GLY A 22 0.27 -12.41 1.13
C GLY A 22 -0.10 -13.71 0.39
N TYR A 23 -1.23 -14.36 0.73
CA TYR A 23 -1.69 -15.60 0.08
C TYR A 23 -2.62 -15.29 -1.10
N GLY A 24 -2.05 -15.03 -2.28
CA GLY A 24 -2.82 -14.89 -3.53
C GLY A 24 -3.17 -16.25 -4.17
N ILE A 25 -4.13 -16.25 -5.09
CA ILE A 25 -4.43 -17.42 -5.93
C ILE A 25 -3.51 -17.36 -7.16
N PRO A 26 -2.54 -18.27 -7.29
CA PRO A 26 -1.57 -18.21 -8.37
C PRO A 26 -2.22 -18.44 -9.74
N LYS A 27 -1.82 -17.65 -10.74
CA LYS A 27 -2.19 -17.88 -12.15
C LYS A 27 -1.39 -19.02 -12.80
N SER A 28 -0.25 -19.35 -12.20
CA SER A 28 0.66 -20.40 -12.68
C SER A 28 1.41 -20.99 -11.49
N ASP A 29 1.66 -22.30 -11.53
CA ASP A 29 2.49 -22.96 -10.52
C ASP A 29 3.96 -22.55 -10.62
N ALA A 30 4.39 -22.13 -11.81
CA ALA A 30 5.76 -21.71 -12.04
C ALA A 30 6.07 -20.40 -11.26
N GLY A 31 6.95 -20.51 -10.28
CA GLY A 31 7.35 -19.38 -9.42
C GLY A 31 6.38 -19.09 -8.28
N SER A 32 5.38 -19.93 -8.04
CA SER A 32 4.50 -19.81 -6.89
C SER A 32 5.04 -20.61 -5.69
N ALA A 33 5.38 -19.94 -4.61
CA ALA A 33 5.73 -20.58 -3.35
C ALA A 33 4.52 -21.33 -2.74
N ILE A 34 3.31 -20.84 -3.00
CA ILE A 34 2.06 -21.47 -2.57
C ILE A 34 1.84 -22.81 -3.29
N ALA A 35 2.04 -22.86 -4.61
CA ALA A 35 1.92 -24.10 -5.37
C ALA A 35 2.99 -25.12 -4.98
N ALA A 36 4.20 -24.67 -4.64
CA ALA A 36 5.32 -25.53 -4.24
C ALA A 36 5.20 -26.07 -2.80
N ALA A 37 4.42 -25.43 -1.93
CA ALA A 37 4.29 -25.79 -0.53
C ALA A 37 3.51 -27.09 -0.31
N ARG A 38 3.95 -27.87 0.68
CA ARG A 38 3.16 -28.99 1.21
C ARG A 38 2.14 -28.46 2.22
N LYS A 39 0.89 -28.37 1.77
CA LYS A 39 -0.18 -27.72 2.52
C LYS A 39 -1.46 -28.59 2.59
N PRO A 40 -1.37 -29.79 3.19
CA PRO A 40 -2.48 -30.74 3.18
C PRO A 40 -3.76 -30.23 3.84
N THR A 41 -3.65 -29.31 4.80
CA THR A 41 -4.81 -28.70 5.45
C THR A 41 -5.51 -27.75 4.49
N LEU A 42 -4.77 -26.86 3.85
CA LEU A 42 -5.32 -25.93 2.84
C LEU A 42 -5.85 -26.69 1.62
N ASP A 43 -5.14 -27.70 1.13
CA ASP A 43 -5.61 -28.53 0.01
C ASP A 43 -6.96 -29.17 0.33
N ARG A 44 -7.15 -29.71 1.55
CA ARG A 44 -8.43 -30.23 2.02
C ARG A 44 -9.48 -29.13 2.15
N LEU A 45 -9.12 -27.95 2.67
CA LEU A 45 -10.05 -26.86 2.80
C LEU A 45 -10.60 -26.40 1.45
N PHE A 46 -9.77 -26.31 0.43
CA PHE A 46 -10.19 -25.97 -0.92
C PHE A 46 -11.05 -27.09 -1.58
N ALA A 47 -10.78 -28.36 -1.25
CA ALA A 47 -11.50 -29.47 -1.82
C ALA A 47 -12.88 -29.69 -1.19
N ASP A 48 -12.98 -29.57 0.14
CA ASP A 48 -14.12 -30.05 0.91
C ASP A 48 -15.07 -28.94 1.38
N TYR A 49 -14.65 -27.67 1.37
CA TYR A 49 -15.42 -26.56 1.94
C TYR A 49 -15.80 -25.52 0.89
N PRO A 50 -16.95 -24.82 1.06
CA PRO A 50 -17.32 -23.73 0.19
C PRO A 50 -16.21 -22.67 0.12
N ASN A 51 -15.78 -22.36 -1.10
CA ASN A 51 -14.76 -21.34 -1.32
C ASN A 51 -15.02 -20.53 -2.58
N ILE A 52 -14.58 -19.28 -2.57
CA ILE A 52 -14.63 -18.35 -3.68
C ILE A 52 -13.35 -17.51 -3.72
N THR A 53 -13.16 -16.77 -4.78
CA THR A 53 -12.09 -15.77 -4.88
C THR A 53 -12.62 -14.37 -4.60
N LEU A 54 -11.83 -13.55 -3.93
CA LEU A 54 -12.09 -12.14 -3.65
C LEU A 54 -11.11 -11.25 -4.40
N ARG A 55 -11.59 -10.12 -4.91
CA ARG A 55 -10.72 -9.06 -5.41
C ARG A 55 -10.06 -8.36 -4.22
N ALA A 56 -8.71 -8.28 -4.26
CA ALA A 56 -7.89 -7.74 -3.17
C ALA A 56 -6.90 -6.67 -3.65
N HIS A 57 -7.14 -6.09 -4.84
CA HIS A 57 -6.31 -5.05 -5.44
C HIS A 57 -7.18 -4.03 -6.19
N GLY A 58 -6.56 -2.98 -6.64
CA GLY A 58 -7.19 -1.97 -7.47
C GLY A 58 -8.37 -1.28 -6.81
N THR A 59 -9.35 -0.93 -7.61
CA THR A 59 -10.55 -0.22 -7.15
C THR A 59 -11.38 -0.99 -6.12
N ALA A 60 -11.22 -2.32 -6.06
CA ALA A 60 -11.91 -3.15 -5.07
C ALA A 60 -11.42 -2.95 -3.62
N VAL A 61 -10.28 -2.32 -3.42
CA VAL A 61 -9.74 -1.93 -2.10
C VAL A 61 -9.50 -0.41 -2.00
N GLY A 62 -10.06 0.36 -2.96
CA GLY A 62 -10.01 1.82 -2.94
C GLY A 62 -8.77 2.44 -3.59
N MET A 63 -7.95 1.64 -4.26
CA MET A 63 -6.82 2.15 -5.03
C MET A 63 -7.31 2.88 -6.30
N PRO A 64 -6.53 3.83 -6.87
CA PRO A 64 -6.96 4.64 -8.00
C PRO A 64 -7.29 3.86 -9.27
N SER A 65 -6.62 2.74 -9.54
CA SER A 65 -6.84 1.91 -10.72
C SER A 65 -6.71 0.42 -10.42
N ASP A 66 -7.27 -0.44 -11.28
CA ASP A 66 -7.17 -1.89 -11.13
C ASP A 66 -5.76 -2.45 -11.42
N ASP A 67 -4.85 -1.62 -11.95
CA ASP A 67 -3.43 -1.95 -12.10
C ASP A 67 -2.61 -1.67 -10.82
N ASP A 68 -3.26 -1.14 -9.78
CA ASP A 68 -2.63 -0.89 -8.49
C ASP A 68 -2.70 -2.14 -7.60
N MET A 69 -1.56 -2.55 -7.08
CA MET A 69 -1.52 -3.64 -6.11
C MET A 69 -2.22 -3.24 -4.81
N GLY A 70 -2.92 -4.18 -4.19
CA GLY A 70 -3.34 -4.05 -2.81
C GLY A 70 -2.14 -4.09 -1.86
N ASN A 71 -2.40 -3.74 -0.62
CA ASN A 71 -1.45 -3.88 0.48
C ASN A 71 -2.21 -4.20 1.77
N SER A 72 -1.48 -4.57 2.82
CA SER A 72 -2.12 -5.01 4.06
C SER A 72 -2.97 -3.93 4.73
N GLU A 73 -2.64 -2.65 4.60
CA GLU A 73 -3.41 -1.55 5.17
C GLU A 73 -4.79 -1.44 4.53
N VAL A 74 -4.83 -1.28 3.19
CA VAL A 74 -6.10 -1.14 2.46
C VAL A 74 -6.92 -2.42 2.50
N GLY A 75 -6.26 -3.60 2.50
CA GLY A 75 -6.92 -4.90 2.64
C GLY A 75 -7.62 -5.05 3.98
N HIS A 76 -6.92 -4.80 5.09
CA HIS A 76 -7.51 -4.88 6.44
C HIS A 76 -8.53 -3.77 6.69
N ASN A 77 -8.33 -2.56 6.14
CA ASN A 77 -9.34 -1.51 6.15
C ASN A 77 -10.63 -1.99 5.47
N ALA A 78 -10.53 -2.58 4.26
CA ALA A 78 -11.70 -3.07 3.54
C ALA A 78 -12.42 -4.19 4.31
N ILE A 79 -11.67 -5.18 4.83
CA ILE A 79 -12.22 -6.28 5.65
C ILE A 79 -12.94 -5.74 6.88
N GLY A 80 -12.31 -4.84 7.62
CA GLY A 80 -12.82 -4.32 8.88
C GLY A 80 -13.95 -3.31 8.70
N ALA A 81 -13.86 -2.44 7.70
CA ALA A 81 -14.84 -1.40 7.42
C ALA A 81 -16.12 -1.94 6.75
N GLY A 82 -16.04 -3.08 6.06
CA GLY A 82 -17.17 -3.61 5.31
C GLY A 82 -17.56 -2.78 4.08
N GLN A 83 -16.72 -1.85 3.68
CA GLN A 83 -16.91 -0.95 2.54
C GLN A 83 -15.56 -0.50 2.01
N VAL A 84 -15.54 -0.05 0.75
CA VAL A 84 -14.34 0.45 0.09
C VAL A 84 -14.22 1.96 0.30
N TYR A 85 -13.06 2.42 0.75
CA TYR A 85 -12.74 3.84 0.89
C TYR A 85 -11.74 4.26 -0.19
N SER A 86 -12.06 5.33 -0.88
CA SER A 86 -11.15 5.90 -1.88
C SER A 86 -9.85 6.36 -1.23
N GLN A 87 -8.75 6.01 -1.85
CA GLN A 87 -7.39 6.39 -1.49
C GLN A 87 -6.78 7.28 -2.59
N GLY A 88 -5.63 7.87 -2.34
CA GLY A 88 -4.87 8.59 -3.38
C GLY A 88 -5.44 9.94 -3.76
N ALA A 89 -5.73 10.13 -5.05
CA ALA A 89 -6.04 11.44 -5.65
C ALA A 89 -7.21 12.18 -4.97
N SER A 90 -8.33 11.50 -4.75
CA SER A 90 -9.51 12.10 -4.14
C SER A 90 -9.24 12.59 -2.72
N LEU A 91 -8.53 11.79 -1.94
CA LEU A 91 -8.15 12.14 -0.56
C LEU A 91 -7.28 13.40 -0.51
N VAL A 92 -6.33 13.52 -1.43
CA VAL A 92 -5.45 14.68 -1.53
C VAL A 92 -6.23 15.92 -1.99
N ALA A 93 -7.08 15.78 -3.02
CA ALA A 93 -7.91 16.87 -3.50
C ALA A 93 -8.83 17.42 -2.39
N ASP A 94 -9.48 16.55 -1.63
CA ASP A 94 -10.34 16.92 -0.50
C ASP A 94 -9.53 17.60 0.62
N ALA A 95 -8.34 17.11 0.93
CA ALA A 95 -7.47 17.71 1.94
C ALA A 95 -6.98 19.12 1.54
N ILE A 96 -6.73 19.36 0.26
CA ILE A 96 -6.41 20.68 -0.29
C ILE A 96 -7.63 21.60 -0.25
N ALA A 97 -8.79 21.12 -0.74
CA ALA A 97 -10.02 21.92 -0.81
C ALA A 97 -10.52 22.35 0.57
N THR A 98 -10.45 21.47 1.57
CA THR A 98 -10.81 21.78 2.96
C THR A 98 -9.73 22.56 3.71
N GLY A 99 -8.51 22.61 3.18
CA GLY A 99 -7.35 23.21 3.85
C GLY A 99 -6.75 22.35 4.96
N ALA A 100 -7.20 21.12 5.14
CA ALA A 100 -6.69 20.20 6.19
C ALA A 100 -5.20 19.89 6.01
N ILE A 101 -4.73 19.75 4.77
CA ILE A 101 -3.32 19.51 4.44
C ILE A 101 -2.40 20.62 5.02
N TRP A 102 -2.84 21.89 5.01
CA TRP A 102 -2.05 23.03 5.48
C TRP A 102 -1.96 23.10 7.00
N GLN A 103 -2.90 22.49 7.70
CA GLN A 103 -2.93 22.43 9.16
C GLN A 103 -2.15 21.23 9.71
N GLY A 104 -1.80 20.28 8.84
CA GLY A 104 -1.06 19.08 9.19
C GLY A 104 0.37 19.37 9.68
N ALA A 105 0.84 18.63 10.68
CA ALA A 105 2.17 18.83 11.28
C ALA A 105 3.30 18.71 10.23
N ALA A 106 3.16 17.83 9.24
CA ALA A 106 4.17 17.66 8.21
C ALA A 106 4.32 18.90 7.33
N TRP A 107 3.21 19.50 6.85
CA TRP A 107 3.26 20.74 6.09
C TRP A 107 3.88 21.89 6.91
N GLN A 108 3.49 22.03 8.18
CA GLN A 108 4.04 23.06 9.06
C GLN A 108 5.55 22.87 9.26
N GLN A 109 6.04 21.64 9.36
CA GLN A 109 7.48 21.35 9.45
C GLN A 109 8.22 21.65 8.15
N ILE A 110 7.64 21.37 6.98
CA ILE A 110 8.18 21.71 5.66
C ILE A 110 8.36 23.23 5.54
N VAL A 111 7.32 23.99 5.88
CA VAL A 111 7.38 25.46 5.83
C VAL A 111 8.37 26.03 6.85
N ALA A 112 8.39 25.50 8.07
CA ALA A 112 9.32 25.93 9.11
C ALA A 112 10.78 25.66 8.71
N GLY A 113 11.07 24.48 8.12
CA GLY A 113 12.39 24.13 7.60
C GLY A 113 12.86 25.16 6.56
N ALA A 114 12.04 25.45 5.57
CA ALA A 114 12.36 26.41 4.51
C ALA A 114 12.51 27.87 4.99
N LYS A 115 11.97 28.21 6.15
CA LYS A 115 12.15 29.54 6.78
C LYS A 115 13.35 29.60 7.71
N THR A 116 13.90 28.47 8.09
CA THR A 116 15.07 28.43 8.98
C THR A 116 16.33 28.75 8.18
N GLU A 117 17.12 29.67 8.68
CA GLU A 117 18.41 29.99 8.07
C GLU A 117 19.48 28.98 8.50
N VAL A 118 20.12 28.38 7.50
CA VAL A 118 21.30 27.53 7.67
C VAL A 118 22.48 28.20 6.97
N ASN A 119 23.57 28.45 7.68
CA ASN A 119 24.74 29.17 7.17
C ASN A 119 24.42 30.55 6.57
N GLY A 120 23.42 31.25 7.12
CA GLY A 120 23.00 32.57 6.67
C GLY A 120 22.16 32.59 5.38
N LYS A 121 21.66 31.45 4.95
CA LYS A 121 20.78 31.30 3.78
C LYS A 121 19.45 30.66 4.22
N ALA A 122 18.35 31.28 3.83
CA ALA A 122 17.04 30.65 4.02
C ALA A 122 16.92 29.37 3.17
N GLY A 123 16.25 28.36 3.71
CA GLY A 123 16.00 27.12 3.01
C GLY A 123 15.01 27.30 1.84
N VAL A 124 14.93 26.27 1.02
CA VAL A 124 14.07 26.18 -0.17
C VAL A 124 13.08 25.03 0.02
N ILE A 125 11.87 25.14 -0.50
CA ILE A 125 11.00 23.98 -0.66
C ILE A 125 11.22 23.39 -2.06
N HIS A 126 11.59 22.13 -2.11
CA HIS A 126 11.71 21.35 -3.33
C HIS A 126 10.49 20.45 -3.50
N PHE A 127 9.84 20.52 -4.65
CA PHE A 127 8.76 19.61 -5.03
C PHE A 127 9.26 18.68 -6.13
N ILE A 128 9.26 17.39 -5.87
CA ILE A 128 9.63 16.33 -6.83
C ILE A 128 8.38 15.50 -7.12
N GLY A 129 8.08 15.19 -8.37
CA GLY A 129 6.96 14.31 -8.69
C GLY A 129 6.56 14.34 -10.15
N LEU A 130 5.63 13.47 -10.52
CA LEU A 130 5.14 13.32 -11.88
C LEU A 130 4.40 14.58 -12.32
N PHE A 131 4.76 15.08 -13.50
CA PHE A 131 4.38 16.41 -13.95
C PHE A 131 3.30 16.34 -15.05
N SER A 132 2.08 16.02 -14.68
CA SER A 132 0.92 15.95 -15.56
C SER A 132 -0.41 16.03 -14.77
N ASP A 133 -1.52 16.00 -15.47
CA ASP A 133 -2.87 15.86 -14.95
C ASP A 133 -3.44 14.45 -15.12
N GLY A 134 -2.59 13.47 -15.48
CA GLY A 134 -3.00 12.09 -15.72
C GLY A 134 -3.65 11.40 -14.52
N ASN A 135 -3.50 11.96 -13.31
CA ASN A 135 -4.18 11.57 -12.06
C ASN A 135 -3.97 10.11 -11.64
N VAL A 136 -2.88 9.50 -12.08
CA VAL A 136 -2.49 8.13 -11.69
C VAL A 136 -1.50 8.15 -10.52
N HIS A 137 -0.48 9.01 -10.57
CA HIS A 137 0.54 9.14 -9.53
C HIS A 137 0.49 10.49 -8.82
N SER A 138 0.08 11.54 -9.54
CA SER A 138 0.07 12.94 -9.07
C SER A 138 -0.96 13.74 -9.87
N HIS A 139 -1.16 14.98 -9.47
CA HIS A 139 -1.90 15.95 -10.28
C HIS A 139 -1.23 17.32 -10.22
N ILE A 140 -1.04 17.95 -11.37
CA ILE A 140 -0.34 19.25 -11.48
C ILE A 140 -1.03 20.38 -10.70
N ASP A 141 -2.36 20.33 -10.53
CA ASP A 141 -3.07 21.34 -9.75
C ASP A 141 -2.81 21.21 -8.24
N HIS A 142 -2.50 20.00 -7.74
CA HIS A 142 -2.03 19.83 -6.36
C HIS A 142 -0.69 20.54 -6.16
N LEU A 143 0.23 20.44 -7.13
CA LEU A 143 1.51 21.15 -7.11
C LEU A 143 1.30 22.67 -7.14
N LYS A 144 0.44 23.20 -8.05
CA LYS A 144 0.12 24.64 -8.08
C LYS A 144 -0.41 25.15 -6.74
N ALA A 145 -1.33 24.39 -6.12
CA ALA A 145 -1.89 24.73 -4.82
C ALA A 145 -0.79 24.81 -3.74
N MET A 146 0.16 23.87 -3.71
CA MET A 146 1.29 23.88 -2.76
C MET A 146 2.25 25.06 -3.01
N VAL A 147 2.55 25.40 -4.26
CA VAL A 147 3.39 26.57 -4.61
C VAL A 147 2.74 27.87 -4.13
N LEU A 148 1.44 28.06 -4.41
CA LEU A 148 0.71 29.24 -3.95
C LEU A 148 0.62 29.31 -2.42
N ARG A 149 0.44 28.17 -1.78
CA ARG A 149 0.40 28.10 -0.33
C ARG A 149 1.75 28.42 0.31
N ALA A 150 2.84 27.89 -0.21
CA ALA A 150 4.19 28.20 0.24
C ALA A 150 4.48 29.72 0.17
N LYS A 151 4.10 30.38 -0.94
CA LYS A 151 4.18 31.83 -1.08
C LYS A 151 3.36 32.57 -0.02
N ALA A 152 2.09 32.16 0.17
CA ALA A 152 1.18 32.78 1.13
C ALA A 152 1.68 32.66 2.57
N GLU A 153 2.42 31.59 2.89
CA GLU A 153 3.06 31.40 4.20
C GLU A 153 4.43 32.05 4.33
N GLY A 154 4.88 32.79 3.32
CA GLY A 154 6.09 33.60 3.37
C GLY A 154 7.39 32.83 3.13
N VAL A 155 7.34 31.65 2.54
CA VAL A 155 8.52 30.97 1.99
C VAL A 155 9.13 31.85 0.89
N LYS A 156 10.46 31.89 0.80
CA LYS A 156 11.15 32.77 -0.14
C LYS A 156 11.43 32.14 -1.49
N ALA A 157 11.72 30.84 -1.48
CA ALA A 157 12.04 30.13 -2.72
C ALA A 157 11.42 28.74 -2.79
N VAL A 158 11.01 28.35 -4.01
CA VAL A 158 10.50 27.04 -4.34
C VAL A 158 11.21 26.52 -5.59
N ARG A 159 11.55 25.25 -5.61
CA ARG A 159 12.13 24.56 -6.76
C ARG A 159 11.31 23.34 -7.13
N ILE A 160 11.05 23.16 -8.41
CA ILE A 160 10.27 22.06 -8.95
C ILE A 160 11.20 21.13 -9.75
N HIS A 161 11.13 19.86 -9.47
CA HIS A 161 11.83 18.77 -10.18
C HIS A 161 10.78 17.97 -10.94
N ALA A 162 10.64 18.27 -12.22
CA ALA A 162 9.55 17.77 -13.06
C ALA A 162 9.87 16.40 -13.64
N LEU A 163 9.23 15.34 -13.13
CA LEU A 163 9.29 14.01 -13.74
C LEU A 163 8.30 13.99 -14.90
N ILE A 164 8.83 13.97 -16.13
CA ILE A 164 8.02 14.13 -17.34
C ILE A 164 7.24 12.84 -17.59
N ASP A 165 5.94 12.98 -17.84
CA ASP A 165 5.01 11.87 -18.08
C ASP A 165 5.11 11.38 -19.54
N GLY A 166 4.03 11.24 -20.27
CA GLY A 166 3.97 10.65 -21.60
C GLY A 166 3.60 9.16 -21.57
N ARG A 167 3.06 8.72 -20.40
CA ARG A 167 2.52 7.38 -20.20
C ARG A 167 1.07 7.40 -19.73
N ASP A 168 0.78 8.21 -18.72
CA ASP A 168 -0.58 8.37 -18.17
C ASP A 168 -1.32 9.50 -18.91
N VAL A 169 -0.60 10.22 -19.75
CA VAL A 169 -1.05 11.24 -20.72
C VAL A 169 -0.42 10.97 -22.09
N PRO A 170 -0.84 11.65 -23.18
CA PRO A 170 -0.28 11.42 -24.52
C PRO A 170 1.25 11.49 -24.55
N GLU A 171 1.86 10.63 -25.33
CA GLU A 171 3.32 10.33 -25.34
C GLU A 171 4.23 11.54 -25.59
N THR A 172 3.71 12.63 -26.16
CA THR A 172 4.46 13.85 -26.51
C THR A 172 3.80 15.13 -26.00
N SER A 173 3.03 15.04 -24.91
CA SER A 173 2.25 16.17 -24.35
C SER A 173 3.01 17.02 -23.33
N ALA A 174 4.29 16.75 -23.04
CA ALA A 174 5.03 17.45 -21.97
C ALA A 174 4.98 18.98 -22.07
N LEU A 175 5.03 19.53 -23.30
CA LEU A 175 4.98 20.98 -23.50
C LEU A 175 3.61 21.58 -23.16
N ASP A 176 2.52 20.81 -23.28
CA ASP A 176 1.17 21.25 -22.92
C ASP A 176 1.03 21.50 -21.41
N TYR A 177 1.90 20.89 -20.61
CA TYR A 177 1.99 21.11 -19.17
C TYR A 177 3.09 22.11 -18.78
N LEU A 178 4.27 22.00 -19.40
CA LEU A 178 5.42 22.83 -19.04
C LEU A 178 5.23 24.31 -19.38
N GLU A 179 4.80 24.64 -20.59
CA GLU A 179 4.66 26.03 -21.02
C GLU A 179 3.63 26.81 -20.19
N PRO A 180 2.40 26.28 -19.94
CA PRO A 180 1.46 26.96 -19.03
C PRO A 180 1.94 27.04 -17.58
N PHE A 181 2.71 26.04 -17.11
CA PHE A 181 3.24 26.07 -15.75
C PHE A 181 4.40 27.07 -15.59
N GLU A 182 5.28 27.20 -16.58
CA GLU A 182 6.32 28.24 -16.62
C GLU A 182 5.68 29.63 -16.61
N ALA A 183 4.59 29.85 -17.37
CA ALA A 183 3.82 31.10 -17.34
C ALA A 183 3.20 31.34 -15.92
N PHE A 184 2.60 30.34 -15.31
CA PHE A 184 2.09 30.40 -13.95
C PHE A 184 3.18 30.79 -12.94
N LEU A 185 4.39 30.25 -13.06
CA LEU A 185 5.51 30.63 -12.18
C LEU A 185 5.92 32.08 -12.36
N VAL A 186 5.96 32.58 -13.61
CA VAL A 186 6.24 34.01 -13.90
C VAL A 186 5.22 34.92 -13.20
N GLU A 187 3.92 34.62 -13.31
CA GLU A 187 2.86 35.37 -12.64
C GLU A 187 2.93 35.28 -11.11
N THR A 188 3.36 34.11 -10.61
CA THR A 188 3.48 33.86 -9.17
C THR A 188 4.69 34.55 -8.55
N ASN A 189 5.78 34.76 -9.31
CA ASN A 189 7.03 35.36 -8.83
C ASN A 189 6.89 36.88 -8.63
N THR A 190 6.23 37.25 -7.54
CA THR A 190 6.02 38.64 -7.10
C THR A 190 6.32 38.78 -5.61
N GLY A 191 6.65 40.01 -5.16
CA GLY A 191 6.88 40.28 -3.73
C GLY A 191 8.14 39.61 -3.16
N GLY A 192 9.13 39.31 -3.99
CA GLY A 192 10.37 38.64 -3.58
C GLY A 192 10.27 37.14 -3.42
N PHE A 193 9.19 36.53 -3.90
CA PHE A 193 9.05 35.06 -4.03
C PHE A 193 9.73 34.58 -5.33
N ASP A 194 10.49 33.49 -5.25
CA ASP A 194 11.26 32.92 -6.36
C ASP A 194 10.94 31.43 -6.53
N ALA A 195 10.05 31.12 -7.46
CA ALA A 195 9.68 29.77 -7.84
C ALA A 195 10.16 29.44 -9.26
N GLN A 196 10.90 28.35 -9.41
CA GLN A 196 11.47 27.92 -10.69
C GLN A 196 11.40 26.39 -10.84
N ILE A 197 11.29 25.90 -12.08
CA ILE A 197 11.64 24.51 -12.39
C ILE A 197 13.18 24.43 -12.33
N ALA A 198 13.70 23.47 -11.59
CA ALA A 198 15.14 23.32 -11.36
C ALA A 198 15.76 22.18 -12.17
N SER A 199 15.01 21.10 -12.35
CA SER A 199 15.46 19.94 -13.11
C SER A 199 14.28 19.11 -13.61
N GLY A 200 14.55 18.13 -14.44
CA GLY A 200 13.56 17.17 -14.90
C GLY A 200 14.16 16.03 -15.71
N GLY A 201 13.27 15.21 -16.26
CA GLY A 201 13.59 14.07 -17.11
C GLY A 201 12.42 13.10 -17.17
N GLY A 202 12.44 12.19 -18.12
CA GLY A 202 11.38 11.22 -18.32
C GLY A 202 11.25 10.25 -17.14
N ARG A 203 10.02 10.02 -16.68
CA ARG A 203 9.69 9.15 -15.53
C ARG A 203 10.22 7.72 -15.62
N MET A 204 10.51 7.24 -16.84
CA MET A 204 11.08 5.91 -17.07
C MET A 204 12.62 5.95 -17.18
N ASN A 205 13.23 7.13 -17.05
CA ASN A 205 14.67 7.32 -17.09
C ASN A 205 15.23 7.67 -15.72
N ILE A 206 14.49 8.47 -14.93
CA ILE A 206 14.93 8.94 -13.61
C ILE A 206 13.87 8.74 -12.53
N THR A 207 14.32 8.54 -11.29
CA THR A 207 13.60 8.65 -10.02
C THR A 207 12.48 7.62 -9.80
N MET A 208 11.58 7.42 -10.77
CA MET A 208 10.34 6.66 -10.60
C MET A 208 10.51 5.17 -10.89
N ASP A 209 11.55 4.53 -10.35
CA ASP A 209 11.62 3.07 -10.31
C ASP A 209 10.62 2.50 -9.30
N ARG A 210 10.41 1.20 -9.35
CA ARG A 210 9.54 0.45 -8.42
C ARG A 210 9.99 -0.98 -8.30
N TYR A 211 9.76 -1.55 -7.11
CA TYR A 211 9.98 -2.98 -6.82
C TYR A 211 11.45 -3.38 -6.93
N ASP A 212 12.35 -2.47 -6.60
CA ASP A 212 13.81 -2.65 -6.67
C ASP A 212 14.30 -3.09 -8.07
N ALA A 213 13.53 -2.76 -9.14
CA ALA A 213 13.79 -3.27 -10.49
C ALA A 213 15.00 -2.62 -11.15
N ASN A 214 15.22 -1.32 -10.92
CA ASN A 214 16.30 -0.58 -11.55
C ASN A 214 16.74 0.65 -10.74
N TRP A 215 17.44 0.44 -9.66
CA TRP A 215 17.96 1.51 -8.80
C TRP A 215 18.80 2.56 -9.54
N SER A 216 19.34 2.24 -10.72
CA SER A 216 20.06 3.24 -11.53
C SER A 216 19.16 4.39 -12.01
N MET A 217 17.85 4.20 -12.04
CA MET A 217 16.90 5.31 -12.30
C MET A 217 16.83 6.27 -11.12
N VAL A 218 16.81 5.74 -9.90
CA VAL A 218 16.79 6.55 -8.67
C VAL A 218 18.13 7.26 -8.48
N ASP A 219 19.24 6.56 -8.75
CA ASP A 219 20.59 7.12 -8.78
C ASP A 219 20.73 8.32 -9.73
N LYS A 220 20.30 8.16 -10.99
CA LYS A 220 20.27 9.26 -11.96
C LYS A 220 19.39 10.42 -11.48
N GLY A 221 18.23 10.12 -10.89
CA GLY A 221 17.36 11.12 -10.30
C GLY A 221 18.04 11.86 -9.15
N TRP A 222 18.75 11.14 -8.29
CA TRP A 222 19.54 11.74 -7.20
C TRP A 222 20.62 12.68 -7.72
N HIS A 223 21.42 12.24 -8.69
CA HIS A 223 22.43 13.07 -9.34
C HIS A 223 21.82 14.33 -9.98
N THR A 224 20.65 14.20 -10.60
CA THR A 224 19.97 15.32 -11.26
C THR A 224 19.38 16.31 -10.24
N HIS A 225 18.62 15.84 -9.26
CA HIS A 225 17.86 16.70 -8.35
C HIS A 225 18.70 17.21 -7.17
N VAL A 226 19.53 16.33 -6.59
CA VAL A 226 20.31 16.66 -5.38
C VAL A 226 21.65 17.28 -5.75
N LEU A 227 22.36 16.70 -6.71
CA LEU A 227 23.71 17.17 -7.06
C LEU A 227 23.72 18.22 -8.16
N GLY A 228 22.60 18.36 -8.93
CA GLY A 228 22.51 19.32 -10.03
C GLY A 228 23.34 18.90 -11.25
N GLU A 229 23.48 17.60 -11.50
CA GLU A 229 24.22 17.05 -12.61
C GLU A 229 23.31 16.71 -13.78
N GLY A 230 23.69 17.12 -14.99
CA GLY A 230 22.90 16.87 -16.21
C GLY A 230 23.13 17.89 -17.31
N ALA A 231 22.49 17.69 -18.45
CA ALA A 231 22.50 18.65 -19.54
C ALA A 231 21.81 19.95 -19.10
N GLN A 232 22.43 21.08 -19.39
CA GLN A 232 22.00 22.40 -18.92
C GLN A 232 21.12 23.11 -19.95
N PHE A 233 19.99 23.65 -19.49
CA PHE A 233 19.07 24.42 -20.31
C PHE A 233 18.58 25.67 -19.58
N ALA A 234 18.07 26.65 -20.34
CA ALA A 234 17.53 27.90 -19.78
C ALA A 234 16.11 27.73 -19.21
N SER A 235 15.33 26.75 -19.69
CA SER A 235 13.99 26.41 -19.18
C SER A 235 13.66 24.94 -19.46
N ALA A 236 12.67 24.40 -18.78
CA ALA A 236 12.24 23.03 -18.97
C ALA A 236 11.61 22.79 -20.34
N SER A 237 10.83 23.74 -20.85
CA SER A 237 10.28 23.68 -22.21
C SER A 237 11.38 23.72 -23.26
N ALA A 238 12.44 24.51 -23.07
CA ALA A 238 13.61 24.53 -23.95
C ALA A 238 14.36 23.17 -23.90
N ALA A 239 14.49 22.56 -22.72
CA ALA A 239 15.09 21.25 -22.56
C ALA A 239 14.35 20.17 -23.37
N VAL A 240 13.03 20.07 -23.20
CA VAL A 240 12.20 19.08 -23.90
C VAL A 240 12.29 19.29 -25.43
N LYS A 241 12.21 20.54 -25.92
CA LYS A 241 12.36 20.84 -27.34
C LYS A 241 13.72 20.40 -27.91
N ALA A 242 14.80 20.70 -27.18
CA ALA A 242 16.16 20.34 -27.59
C ALA A 242 16.37 18.80 -27.57
N LEU A 243 15.94 18.14 -26.51
CA LEU A 243 16.09 16.69 -26.34
C LEU A 243 15.29 15.91 -27.38
N ARG A 244 14.10 16.37 -27.78
CA ARG A 244 13.34 15.76 -28.90
C ARG A 244 14.04 15.90 -30.25
N ILE A 245 14.87 16.95 -30.44
CA ILE A 245 15.70 17.11 -31.64
C ILE A 245 16.92 16.20 -31.57
N GLU A 246 17.58 16.14 -30.41
CA GLU A 246 18.79 15.33 -30.21
C GLU A 246 18.49 13.83 -30.25
N PHE A 247 17.32 13.40 -29.72
CA PHE A 247 16.87 12.01 -29.67
C PHE A 247 15.56 11.83 -30.44
N PRO A 248 15.57 11.83 -31.78
CA PRO A 248 14.35 11.75 -32.58
C PRO A 248 13.58 10.45 -32.34
N GLY A 249 12.26 10.57 -32.13
CA GLY A 249 11.37 9.43 -31.88
C GLY A 249 11.31 8.99 -30.42
N THR A 250 12.05 9.63 -29.51
CA THR A 250 11.90 9.40 -28.07
C THR A 250 10.61 10.02 -27.57
N ILE A 251 9.81 9.23 -26.86
CA ILE A 251 8.60 9.70 -26.18
C ILE A 251 8.97 10.35 -24.84
N ASP A 252 8.10 11.19 -24.32
CA ASP A 252 8.39 12.06 -23.18
C ASP A 252 8.81 11.31 -21.92
N GLN A 253 8.21 10.14 -21.63
CA GLN A 253 8.57 9.33 -20.47
C GLN A 253 10.02 8.82 -20.48
N ASP A 254 10.66 8.79 -21.63
CA ASP A 254 12.02 8.25 -21.82
C ASP A 254 13.07 9.36 -22.05
N LEU A 255 12.68 10.64 -21.97
CA LEU A 255 13.59 11.77 -22.13
C LEU A 255 14.76 11.71 -21.13
N PRO A 256 15.99 12.01 -21.57
CA PRO A 256 17.14 12.11 -20.68
C PRO A 256 16.95 13.16 -19.57
N PRO A 257 17.67 13.02 -18.44
CA PRO A 257 17.66 14.02 -17.38
C PRO A 257 18.27 15.35 -17.82
N PHE A 258 17.73 16.44 -17.29
CA PHE A 258 18.18 17.80 -17.55
C PHE A 258 18.13 18.66 -16.27
N ILE A 259 18.95 19.69 -16.23
CA ILE A 259 18.93 20.72 -15.20
C ILE A 259 18.73 22.09 -15.81
N ILE A 260 18.09 22.98 -15.05
CA ILE A 260 17.99 24.39 -15.42
C ILE A 260 19.16 25.15 -14.79
N ALA A 261 19.85 25.92 -15.61
CA ALA A 261 21.03 26.65 -15.19
C ALA A 261 21.01 28.11 -15.67
N THR A 262 21.52 28.98 -14.81
CA THR A 262 21.77 30.40 -15.14
C THR A 262 23.26 30.65 -14.96
N ASP A 263 23.90 31.23 -15.97
CA ASP A 263 25.35 31.49 -16.00
C ASP A 263 26.18 30.23 -15.65
N GLY A 264 25.76 29.07 -16.16
CA GLY A 264 26.43 27.78 -15.95
C GLY A 264 26.27 27.18 -14.55
N LYS A 265 25.38 27.75 -13.70
CA LYS A 265 25.12 27.25 -12.35
C LYS A 265 23.69 26.69 -12.26
N PRO A 266 23.48 25.49 -11.70
CA PRO A 266 22.15 24.96 -11.43
C PRO A 266 21.34 25.94 -10.57
N VAL A 267 20.06 26.16 -10.92
CA VAL A 267 19.19 27.08 -10.19
C VAL A 267 18.62 26.47 -8.90
N GLY A 268 18.77 25.18 -8.68
CA GLY A 268 18.18 24.55 -7.49
C GLY A 268 18.68 23.13 -7.23
N THR A 269 19.90 23.01 -6.68
CA THR A 269 20.35 21.79 -6.00
C THR A 269 19.70 21.69 -4.62
N ILE A 270 19.51 20.49 -4.10
CA ILE A 270 18.95 20.28 -2.75
C ILE A 270 20.08 20.33 -1.74
N GLU A 271 20.02 21.27 -0.79
CA GLU A 271 21.07 21.58 0.16
C GLU A 271 20.64 21.31 1.62
N ASP A 272 21.61 21.38 2.55
CA ASP A 272 21.32 21.28 3.98
C ASP A 272 20.39 22.42 4.43
N GLY A 273 19.33 22.07 5.15
CA GLY A 273 18.31 23.01 5.64
C GLY A 273 17.11 23.18 4.70
N ASP A 274 17.16 22.60 3.51
CA ASP A 274 16.01 22.61 2.60
C ASP A 274 14.90 21.66 3.06
N SER A 275 13.73 21.85 2.50
CA SER A 275 12.59 20.95 2.67
C SER A 275 12.26 20.31 1.33
N VAL A 276 11.95 19.01 1.34
CA VAL A 276 11.63 18.24 0.13
C VAL A 276 10.27 17.59 0.27
N VAL A 277 9.41 17.78 -0.71
CA VAL A 277 8.11 17.11 -0.82
C VAL A 277 8.08 16.27 -2.08
N PHE A 278 7.92 14.96 -1.94
CA PHE A 278 7.58 14.11 -3.06
C PHE A 278 6.06 14.10 -3.21
N PHE A 279 5.54 14.78 -4.25
CA PHE A 279 4.11 15.11 -4.33
C PHE A 279 3.24 14.06 -5.03
N ASN A 280 3.80 12.91 -5.40
CA ASN A 280 3.01 11.78 -5.84
C ASN A 280 2.18 11.23 -4.68
N PHE A 281 0.92 10.90 -4.93
CA PHE A 281 0.05 10.25 -3.94
C PHE A 281 0.07 8.72 -4.07
N ARG A 282 0.52 8.15 -5.18
CA ARG A 282 0.69 6.72 -5.37
C ARG A 282 2.08 6.27 -4.93
N GLY A 283 2.11 5.23 -4.08
CA GLY A 283 3.31 4.78 -3.37
C GLY A 283 4.31 3.97 -4.20
N ASP A 284 3.84 3.13 -5.14
CA ASP A 284 4.67 2.13 -5.83
C ASP A 284 5.98 2.68 -6.45
N ARG A 285 5.96 3.92 -6.94
CA ARG A 285 7.12 4.61 -7.53
C ARG A 285 7.66 5.75 -6.67
N ALA A 286 7.32 5.76 -5.39
CA ALA A 286 7.72 6.79 -4.43
C ALA A 286 8.56 6.21 -3.27
N ILE A 287 8.49 4.91 -3.05
CA ILE A 287 9.18 4.21 -1.95
C ILE A 287 10.69 4.36 -2.08
N GLU A 288 11.25 4.07 -3.24
CA GLU A 288 12.71 4.02 -3.43
C GLU A 288 13.38 5.38 -3.25
N ILE A 289 12.82 6.45 -3.81
CA ILE A 289 13.35 7.80 -3.58
C ILE A 289 13.18 8.23 -2.12
N SER A 290 12.09 7.81 -1.45
CA SER A 290 11.90 8.05 -0.01
C SER A 290 12.97 7.34 0.82
N ARG A 291 13.32 6.11 0.47
CA ARG A 291 14.43 5.38 1.08
C ARG A 291 15.76 6.10 0.87
N ALA A 292 16.01 6.61 -0.34
CA ALA A 292 17.23 7.35 -0.64
C ALA A 292 17.36 8.63 0.21
N PHE A 293 16.26 9.31 0.58
CA PHE A 293 16.29 10.47 1.48
C PHE A 293 16.34 10.11 2.97
N GLU A 294 15.71 9.01 3.40
CA GLU A 294 15.45 8.77 4.83
C GLU A 294 16.24 7.60 5.46
N GLU A 295 16.78 6.68 4.65
CA GLU A 295 17.56 5.56 5.18
C GLU A 295 19.00 5.99 5.54
N GLU A 296 19.38 5.72 6.79
CA GLU A 296 20.74 5.97 7.27
C GLU A 296 21.74 4.97 6.65
N ASN A 297 21.37 3.68 6.62
CA ASN A 297 22.19 2.59 6.09
C ASN A 297 21.77 2.23 4.65
N PHE A 298 21.75 3.20 3.77
CA PHE A 298 21.36 3.03 2.38
C PHE A 298 22.53 2.47 1.56
N ASP A 299 22.31 1.40 0.82
CA ASP A 299 23.35 0.63 0.11
C ASP A 299 23.08 0.42 -1.40
N LYS A 300 22.04 1.05 -1.95
CA LYS A 300 21.60 0.78 -3.32
C LYS A 300 22.42 1.50 -4.39
N PHE A 301 22.95 2.67 -4.06
CA PHE A 301 23.89 3.44 -4.88
C PHE A 301 24.68 4.43 -4.01
N ASP A 302 25.76 4.98 -4.55
CA ASP A 302 26.53 6.02 -3.88
C ASP A 302 25.83 7.38 -4.00
N ARG A 303 25.29 7.87 -2.90
CA ARG A 303 24.63 9.19 -2.86
C ARG A 303 25.58 10.37 -2.98
N VAL A 304 26.91 10.16 -2.92
CA VAL A 304 27.96 11.19 -2.94
C VAL A 304 27.80 12.20 -1.81
N ARG A 305 26.64 12.83 -1.72
CA ARG A 305 26.24 13.79 -0.69
C ARG A 305 24.81 13.50 -0.24
N VAL A 306 24.59 13.49 1.07
CA VAL A 306 23.26 13.32 1.68
C VAL A 306 22.87 14.61 2.39
N PRO A 307 22.02 15.47 1.79
CA PRO A 307 21.63 16.72 2.40
C PRO A 307 20.73 16.49 3.61
N LYS A 308 20.91 17.29 4.66
CA LYS A 308 20.06 17.26 5.85
C LYS A 308 18.79 18.06 5.59
N VAL A 309 17.77 17.39 5.08
CA VAL A 309 16.50 18.02 4.68
C VAL A 309 15.34 17.60 5.58
N THR A 310 14.27 18.41 5.56
CA THR A 310 12.95 17.97 6.03
C THR A 310 12.22 17.31 4.86
N TYR A 311 12.19 15.97 4.84
CA TYR A 311 11.53 15.21 3.78
C TYR A 311 10.09 14.83 4.16
N ALA A 312 9.17 14.89 3.19
CA ALA A 312 7.81 14.39 3.31
C ALA A 312 7.29 13.84 1.98
N GLY A 313 6.48 12.80 2.04
CA GLY A 313 5.65 12.38 0.92
C GLY A 313 4.26 13.01 0.94
N MET A 314 3.49 12.84 -0.11
CA MET A 314 2.08 13.26 -0.12
C MET A 314 1.25 12.39 0.82
N LEU A 315 1.41 11.09 0.75
CA LEU A 315 0.82 10.08 1.62
C LEU A 315 1.95 9.24 2.27
N GLN A 316 1.61 8.39 3.22
CA GLN A 316 2.48 7.31 3.64
C GLN A 316 2.44 6.25 2.54
N TYR A 317 3.59 5.94 1.94
CA TYR A 317 3.70 5.05 0.78
C TYR A 317 3.81 3.58 1.16
N ASP A 318 4.34 3.34 2.35
CA ASP A 318 4.50 2.02 2.92
C ASP A 318 4.34 2.10 4.44
N GLY A 319 3.29 1.50 4.96
CA GLY A 319 2.99 1.53 6.38
C GLY A 319 3.81 0.52 7.19
N ASP A 320 4.23 -0.57 6.57
CA ASP A 320 5.07 -1.58 7.20
C ASP A 320 6.49 -1.03 7.42
N LEU A 321 7.05 -0.38 6.41
CA LEU A 321 8.34 0.31 6.46
C LEU A 321 8.25 1.70 7.12
N LYS A 322 7.05 2.21 7.35
CA LYS A 322 6.78 3.58 7.84
C LYS A 322 7.43 4.65 6.97
N LEU A 323 7.32 4.48 5.65
CA LEU A 323 7.91 5.38 4.65
C LEU A 323 6.83 6.17 3.89
N PRO A 324 7.05 7.47 3.72
CA PRO A 324 8.04 8.28 4.43
C PRO A 324 7.63 8.49 5.89
N LYS A 325 8.57 8.88 6.74
CA LYS A 325 8.32 9.21 8.16
C LYS A 325 7.35 10.37 8.35
N ARG A 326 7.30 11.30 7.37
CA ARG A 326 6.36 12.43 7.31
C ARG A 326 5.57 12.38 6.03
N PHE A 327 4.29 12.65 6.12
CA PHE A 327 3.39 12.74 4.96
C PHE A 327 2.37 13.84 5.17
N LEU A 328 1.96 14.48 4.06
CA LEU A 328 1.15 15.70 4.11
C LEU A 328 -0.33 15.41 4.39
N VAL A 329 -0.84 14.29 3.91
CA VAL A 329 -2.24 13.91 4.05
C VAL A 329 -2.32 12.62 4.85
N ASN A 330 -3.07 12.67 5.95
CA ASN A 330 -3.28 11.51 6.80
C ASN A 330 -4.25 10.51 6.14
N PRO A 331 -4.12 9.20 6.44
CA PRO A 331 -5.12 8.22 6.05
C PRO A 331 -6.53 8.65 6.52
N PRO A 332 -7.59 8.29 5.78
CA PRO A 332 -8.95 8.67 6.15
C PRO A 332 -9.35 8.05 7.49
N SER A 333 -10.14 8.79 8.29
CA SER A 333 -10.82 8.21 9.45
C SER A 333 -12.02 7.41 8.96
N ILE A 334 -11.92 6.10 9.01
CA ILE A 334 -12.94 5.16 8.54
C ILE A 334 -13.89 4.86 9.68
N LEU A 335 -15.18 5.17 9.51
CA LEU A 335 -16.23 4.98 10.50
C LEU A 335 -17.09 3.76 10.16
N ASP A 336 -17.92 3.36 11.12
CA ASP A 336 -18.88 2.27 10.96
C ASP A 336 -18.23 0.91 10.66
N THR A 337 -17.07 0.66 11.25
CA THR A 337 -16.36 -0.62 11.11
C THR A 337 -17.06 -1.77 11.82
N SER A 338 -16.77 -3.00 11.43
CA SER A 338 -17.29 -4.21 12.08
C SER A 338 -16.93 -4.25 13.57
N GLY A 339 -15.68 -3.88 13.93
CA GLY A 339 -15.25 -3.78 15.32
C GLY A 339 -16.13 -2.84 16.14
N GLU A 340 -16.44 -1.66 15.61
CA GLU A 340 -17.32 -0.68 16.26
C GLU A 340 -18.75 -1.21 16.45
N TRP A 341 -19.35 -1.75 15.39
CA TRP A 341 -20.74 -2.20 15.43
C TRP A 341 -20.94 -3.46 16.24
N PHE A 342 -19.99 -4.37 16.24
CA PHE A 342 -19.99 -5.56 17.10
C PHE A 342 -19.86 -5.15 18.57
N SER A 343 -18.97 -4.21 18.88
CA SER A 343 -18.86 -3.62 20.23
C SER A 343 -20.17 -3.00 20.71
N LYS A 344 -20.80 -2.14 19.87
CA LYS A 344 -22.14 -1.56 20.16
C LYS A 344 -23.22 -2.61 20.37
N GLY A 345 -23.06 -3.79 19.80
CA GLY A 345 -23.93 -4.97 19.97
C GLY A 345 -23.60 -5.81 21.20
N GLY A 346 -22.58 -5.46 21.98
CA GLY A 346 -22.11 -6.23 23.14
C GLY A 346 -21.38 -7.52 22.75
N ILE A 347 -20.91 -7.63 21.50
CA ILE A 347 -20.17 -8.79 21.01
C ILE A 347 -18.71 -8.66 21.43
N THR A 348 -18.25 -9.63 22.21
CA THR A 348 -16.86 -9.71 22.65
C THR A 348 -15.94 -10.15 21.51
N GLN A 349 -14.79 -9.50 21.38
CA GLN A 349 -13.89 -9.66 20.24
C GLN A 349 -12.46 -9.92 20.71
N PHE A 350 -11.74 -10.75 19.98
CA PHE A 350 -10.31 -10.99 20.19
C PHE A 350 -9.55 -10.77 18.88
N ALA A 351 -8.41 -10.08 18.95
CA ALA A 351 -7.51 -9.87 17.82
C ALA A 351 -6.07 -10.23 18.21
N CYS A 352 -5.40 -11.00 17.36
CA CYS A 352 -4.03 -11.46 17.57
C CYS A 352 -3.23 -11.43 16.28
N SER A 353 -2.01 -10.96 16.35
CA SER A 353 -0.97 -11.16 15.35
C SER A 353 0.39 -10.90 15.97
N GLU A 354 1.45 -11.22 15.22
CA GLU A 354 2.78 -10.77 15.60
C GLU A 354 2.99 -9.29 15.30
N THR A 355 4.06 -8.68 15.87
CA THR A 355 4.36 -7.24 15.81
C THR A 355 4.24 -6.68 14.40
N GLN A 356 4.71 -7.40 13.37
CA GLN A 356 4.71 -6.95 11.98
C GLN A 356 3.30 -6.67 11.43
N LYS A 357 2.29 -7.42 11.87
CA LYS A 357 0.90 -7.31 11.39
C LYS A 357 -0.11 -7.05 12.51
N PHE A 358 0.36 -6.71 13.72
CA PHE A 358 -0.53 -6.38 14.84
C PHE A 358 -1.40 -5.15 14.57
N GLY A 359 -0.83 -4.11 13.96
CA GLY A 359 -1.56 -2.92 13.53
C GLY A 359 -2.68 -3.23 12.53
N HIS A 360 -2.49 -4.26 11.68
CA HIS A 360 -3.45 -4.62 10.65
C HIS A 360 -4.71 -5.25 11.25
N VAL A 361 -4.59 -6.13 12.24
CA VAL A 361 -5.76 -6.74 12.92
C VAL A 361 -6.37 -5.83 14.00
N THR A 362 -5.80 -4.67 14.26
CA THR A 362 -6.26 -3.71 15.29
C THR A 362 -6.57 -2.34 14.70
N TYR A 363 -5.56 -1.52 14.45
CA TYR A 363 -5.67 -0.14 13.97
C TYR A 363 -6.38 -0.05 12.61
N PHE A 364 -5.85 -0.74 11.58
CA PHE A 364 -6.40 -0.71 10.23
C PHE A 364 -7.78 -1.39 10.15
N TRP A 365 -7.96 -2.52 10.83
CA TRP A 365 -9.27 -3.19 10.93
C TRP A 365 -10.35 -2.28 11.51
N ASN A 366 -9.98 -1.47 12.48
CA ASN A 366 -10.88 -0.52 13.12
C ASN A 366 -10.89 0.88 12.47
N GLY A 367 -10.52 0.95 11.18
CA GLY A 367 -10.66 2.17 10.38
C GLY A 367 -9.64 3.25 10.70
N ASN A 368 -8.37 2.88 10.86
CA ASN A 368 -7.27 3.77 11.22
C ASN A 368 -7.46 4.42 12.60
N ARG A 369 -8.11 3.69 13.52
CA ARG A 369 -8.39 4.14 14.85
C ARG A 369 -7.40 3.57 15.87
N SER A 370 -6.74 4.46 16.60
CA SER A 370 -5.98 4.09 17.79
C SER A 370 -6.92 3.80 18.96
N GLY A 371 -6.63 2.72 19.68
CA GLY A 371 -7.40 2.30 20.85
C GLY A 371 -8.45 1.23 20.53
N LYS A 372 -8.98 0.63 21.58
CA LYS A 372 -9.94 -0.48 21.54
C LYS A 372 -11.37 0.04 21.61
N PHE A 373 -12.28 -0.67 20.97
CA PHE A 373 -13.69 -0.58 21.32
C PHE A 373 -14.00 -1.42 22.56
N ASP A 374 -15.12 -1.13 23.22
CA ASP A 374 -15.56 -1.90 24.37
C ASP A 374 -15.75 -3.38 23.99
N GLY A 375 -15.28 -4.29 24.83
CA GLY A 375 -15.35 -5.73 24.57
C GLY A 375 -14.25 -6.28 23.66
N GLU A 376 -13.32 -5.46 23.16
CA GLU A 376 -12.15 -5.92 22.42
C GLU A 376 -10.97 -6.28 23.34
N THR A 377 -10.35 -7.39 23.04
CA THR A 377 -9.07 -7.81 23.62
C THR A 377 -8.05 -7.98 22.50
N TYR A 378 -6.88 -7.38 22.67
CA TYR A 378 -5.77 -7.47 21.73
C TYR A 378 -4.60 -8.20 22.37
N GLN A 379 -4.02 -9.13 21.62
CA GLN A 379 -2.80 -9.83 22.01
C GLN A 379 -1.75 -9.70 20.89
N GLU A 380 -0.69 -8.98 21.18
CA GLU A 380 0.49 -8.92 20.34
C GLU A 380 1.44 -10.07 20.70
N VAL A 381 1.99 -10.72 19.69
CA VAL A 381 3.08 -11.68 19.79
C VAL A 381 4.35 -10.99 19.29
N PRO A 382 5.37 -10.77 20.15
CA PRO A 382 6.59 -10.10 19.71
C PRO A 382 7.27 -10.84 18.56
N SER A 383 7.51 -10.15 17.42
CA SER A 383 8.26 -10.69 16.30
C SER A 383 9.74 -10.88 16.65
N ASP A 384 10.39 -11.84 16.02
CA ASP A 384 11.85 -12.00 16.13
C ASP A 384 12.57 -10.88 15.38
N VAL A 385 13.69 -10.41 15.92
CA VAL A 385 14.55 -9.39 15.28
C VAL A 385 15.65 -10.11 14.48
N VAL A 386 15.23 -10.80 13.42
CA VAL A 386 16.11 -11.51 12.47
C VAL A 386 15.55 -11.33 11.06
N PRO A 387 16.36 -11.46 10.00
CA PRO A 387 15.85 -11.51 8.64
C PRO A 387 14.80 -12.61 8.47
N PHE A 388 13.69 -12.30 7.81
CA PHE A 388 12.52 -13.19 7.76
C PHE A 388 12.82 -14.54 7.10
N GLU A 389 13.70 -14.57 6.11
CA GLU A 389 14.14 -15.81 5.44
C GLU A 389 14.94 -16.75 6.34
N GLN A 390 15.48 -16.28 7.47
CA GLN A 390 16.19 -17.12 8.45
C GLN A 390 15.23 -17.86 9.38
N ARG A 391 14.00 -17.32 9.57
CA ARG A 391 12.93 -17.93 10.36
C ARG A 391 11.60 -17.81 9.64
N PRO A 392 11.40 -18.51 8.52
CA PRO A 392 10.21 -18.32 7.69
C PRO A 392 8.90 -18.75 8.36
N TRP A 393 8.95 -19.58 9.41
CA TRP A 393 7.78 -19.90 10.25
C TRP A 393 7.34 -18.73 11.13
N MET A 394 8.18 -17.70 11.29
CA MET A 394 7.93 -16.50 12.07
C MET A 394 7.30 -16.81 13.45
N LYS A 395 6.18 -16.20 13.79
CA LYS A 395 5.43 -16.44 15.02
C LYS A 395 4.11 -17.19 14.80
N ALA A 396 4.01 -17.97 13.73
CA ALA A 396 2.77 -18.67 13.41
C ALA A 396 2.30 -19.59 14.55
N ALA A 397 3.23 -20.34 15.17
CA ALA A 397 2.91 -21.24 16.25
C ALA A 397 2.39 -20.50 17.51
N GLU A 398 3.04 -19.40 17.90
CA GLU A 398 2.64 -18.60 19.05
C GLU A 398 1.30 -17.88 18.81
N ILE A 399 1.02 -17.44 17.57
CA ILE A 399 -0.29 -16.90 17.19
C ILE A 399 -1.35 -17.98 17.31
N ALA A 400 -1.08 -19.20 16.82
CA ALA A 400 -1.99 -20.33 16.96
C ALA A 400 -2.26 -20.68 18.42
N ASP A 401 -1.23 -20.70 19.28
CA ASP A 401 -1.38 -20.94 20.71
C ASP A 401 -2.27 -19.87 21.37
N ALA A 402 -2.09 -18.60 21.03
CA ALA A 402 -2.92 -17.52 21.54
C ALA A 402 -4.38 -17.65 21.07
N MET A 403 -4.60 -17.97 19.80
CA MET A 403 -5.94 -18.22 19.24
C MET A 403 -6.63 -19.40 19.90
N ILE A 404 -5.92 -20.52 20.09
CA ILE A 404 -6.43 -21.73 20.76
C ILE A 404 -6.79 -21.42 22.22
N ALA A 405 -5.95 -20.68 22.93
CA ALA A 405 -6.24 -20.27 24.30
C ALA A 405 -7.48 -19.36 24.38
N ALA A 406 -7.59 -18.39 23.47
CA ALA A 406 -8.74 -17.50 23.38
C ALA A 406 -10.04 -18.25 23.06
N LEU A 407 -10.01 -19.18 22.10
CA LEU A 407 -11.14 -20.05 21.75
C LEU A 407 -11.60 -20.89 22.96
N LYS A 408 -10.69 -21.62 23.59
CA LYS A 408 -10.98 -22.47 24.76
C LYS A 408 -11.49 -21.70 25.97
N SER A 409 -11.17 -20.40 26.07
CA SER A 409 -11.68 -19.55 27.15
C SER A 409 -13.20 -19.34 27.11
N GLY A 410 -13.84 -19.52 25.96
CA GLY A 410 -15.25 -19.25 25.73
C GLY A 410 -15.68 -17.79 25.92
N LYS A 411 -14.72 -16.85 26.03
CA LYS A 411 -15.00 -15.43 26.32
C LYS A 411 -15.39 -14.62 25.10
N TYR A 412 -14.95 -15.03 23.91
CA TYR A 412 -15.03 -14.22 22.70
C TYR A 412 -16.02 -14.79 21.70
N ARG A 413 -16.84 -13.93 21.19
CA ARG A 413 -17.86 -14.26 20.20
C ARG A 413 -17.32 -14.15 18.78
N THR A 414 -16.41 -13.21 18.54
CA THR A 414 -15.61 -13.11 17.31
C THR A 414 -14.13 -13.10 17.63
N LEU A 415 -13.34 -13.79 16.81
CA LEU A 415 -11.89 -13.79 16.90
C LEU A 415 -11.30 -13.51 15.52
N ARG A 416 -10.18 -12.79 15.47
CA ARG A 416 -9.43 -12.56 14.25
C ARG A 416 -7.94 -12.68 14.47
N CYS A 417 -7.24 -13.24 13.50
CA CYS A 417 -5.78 -13.23 13.49
C CYS A 417 -5.24 -13.02 12.08
N ASN A 418 -3.98 -12.62 12.01
CA ASN A 418 -3.21 -12.52 10.79
C ASN A 418 -1.92 -13.32 10.96
N PHE A 419 -1.62 -14.18 9.99
CA PHE A 419 -0.34 -14.84 9.82
C PHE A 419 0.49 -14.08 8.80
N ALA A 420 1.50 -13.37 9.26
CA ALA A 420 2.35 -12.48 8.46
C ALA A 420 3.24 -13.20 7.43
N ASN A 421 3.30 -14.52 7.51
CA ASN A 421 4.31 -15.37 6.92
C ASN A 421 4.46 -15.21 5.40
N GLY A 422 3.37 -15.34 4.64
CA GLY A 422 3.40 -15.32 3.17
C GLY A 422 3.87 -13.97 2.61
N ASP A 423 3.50 -12.90 3.26
CA ASP A 423 3.87 -11.54 2.86
C ASP A 423 5.29 -11.18 3.27
N MET A 424 5.59 -11.20 4.57
CA MET A 424 6.88 -10.75 5.08
C MET A 424 8.05 -11.59 4.56
N VAL A 425 7.87 -12.90 4.44
CA VAL A 425 8.89 -13.77 3.84
C VAL A 425 8.90 -13.65 2.32
N GLY A 426 7.75 -13.44 1.69
CA GLY A 426 7.64 -13.17 0.26
C GLY A 426 8.46 -11.96 -0.18
N HIS A 427 8.43 -10.87 0.58
CA HIS A 427 9.22 -9.67 0.33
C HIS A 427 10.74 -9.89 0.32
N THR A 428 11.24 -10.98 0.89
CA THR A 428 12.68 -11.32 0.84
C THR A 428 13.12 -11.83 -0.54
N GLY A 429 12.18 -12.21 -1.42
CA GLY A 429 12.50 -12.84 -2.70
C GLY A 429 13.06 -14.27 -2.59
N ASN A 430 13.16 -14.81 -1.37
CA ASN A 430 13.67 -16.15 -1.14
C ASN A 430 12.55 -17.19 -1.31
N PHE A 431 12.50 -17.81 -2.48
CA PHE A 431 11.47 -18.78 -2.84
C PHE A 431 11.34 -19.95 -1.85
N ARG A 432 12.47 -20.50 -1.37
CA ARG A 432 12.44 -21.63 -0.43
C ARG A 432 11.90 -21.21 0.93
N ALA A 433 12.32 -20.06 1.42
CA ALA A 433 11.81 -19.51 2.67
C ALA A 433 10.31 -19.20 2.57
N ALA A 434 9.86 -18.58 1.46
CA ALA A 434 8.45 -18.33 1.21
C ALA A 434 7.63 -19.64 1.15
N THR A 435 8.15 -20.70 0.51
CA THR A 435 7.51 -22.01 0.53
C THR A 435 7.35 -22.55 1.97
N MET A 436 8.41 -22.51 2.77
CA MET A 436 8.36 -22.94 4.19
C MET A 436 7.41 -22.09 5.03
N SER A 437 7.27 -20.81 4.71
CA SER A 437 6.35 -19.89 5.40
C SER A 437 4.88 -20.31 5.22
N ILE A 438 4.51 -20.73 4.01
CA ILE A 438 3.18 -21.26 3.71
C ILE A 438 2.93 -22.60 4.41
N GLU A 439 3.93 -23.50 4.42
CA GLU A 439 3.85 -24.78 5.13
C GLU A 439 3.65 -24.58 6.64
N ALA A 440 4.30 -23.57 7.23
CA ALA A 440 4.10 -23.24 8.63
C ALA A 440 2.66 -22.79 8.92
N VAL A 441 2.06 -21.94 8.07
CA VAL A 441 0.67 -21.50 8.23
C VAL A 441 -0.29 -22.70 8.09
N ASP A 442 -0.05 -23.60 7.13
CA ASP A 442 -0.87 -24.82 6.96
C ASP A 442 -0.87 -25.70 8.23
N LEU A 443 0.30 -25.86 8.84
CA LEU A 443 0.45 -26.62 10.09
C LEU A 443 -0.36 -25.99 11.23
N GLU A 444 -0.34 -24.66 11.34
CA GLU A 444 -1.06 -23.96 12.40
C GLU A 444 -2.58 -23.96 12.17
N LEU A 445 -3.02 -23.91 10.94
CA LEU A 445 -4.43 -24.14 10.61
C LEU A 445 -4.89 -25.52 11.06
N ALA A 446 -4.08 -26.57 10.85
CA ALA A 446 -4.39 -27.92 11.32
C ALA A 446 -4.58 -28.02 12.85
N ARG A 447 -3.94 -27.12 13.63
CA ARG A 447 -4.08 -27.05 15.07
C ARG A 447 -5.31 -26.25 15.53
N ILE A 448 -5.63 -25.14 14.83
CA ILE A 448 -6.71 -24.23 15.21
C ILE A 448 -8.09 -24.82 14.83
N LEU A 449 -8.25 -25.37 13.63
CA LEU A 449 -9.54 -25.79 13.09
C LEU A 449 -10.27 -26.82 13.98
N PRO A 450 -9.63 -27.87 14.52
CA PRO A 450 -10.30 -28.81 15.43
C PRO A 450 -10.79 -28.15 16.73
N VAL A 451 -10.14 -27.07 17.17
CA VAL A 451 -10.59 -26.33 18.35
C VAL A 451 -11.82 -25.49 18.03
N ILE A 452 -11.90 -24.91 16.83
CA ILE A 452 -13.10 -24.21 16.36
C ILE A 452 -14.29 -25.19 16.34
N ASP A 453 -14.11 -26.40 15.80
CA ASP A 453 -15.14 -27.45 15.81
C ASP A 453 -15.59 -27.80 17.23
N ALA A 454 -14.64 -28.03 18.13
CA ALA A 454 -14.93 -28.40 19.52
C ALA A 454 -15.70 -27.30 20.26
N MET A 455 -15.55 -26.04 19.84
CA MET A 455 -16.27 -24.88 20.39
C MET A 455 -17.60 -24.61 19.66
N GLY A 456 -18.00 -25.43 18.70
CA GLY A 456 -19.20 -25.23 17.88
C GLY A 456 -19.12 -23.97 17.02
N GLY A 457 -17.93 -23.58 16.60
CA GLY A 457 -17.65 -22.39 15.84
C GLY A 457 -17.51 -22.64 14.34
N VAL A 458 -17.31 -21.55 13.59
CA VAL A 458 -17.02 -21.53 12.15
C VAL A 458 -15.86 -20.59 11.86
N ALA A 459 -15.19 -20.75 10.71
CA ALA A 459 -14.16 -19.82 10.30
C ALA A 459 -14.36 -19.32 8.86
N LEU A 460 -14.00 -18.05 8.66
CA LEU A 460 -13.70 -17.44 7.38
C LEU A 460 -12.16 -17.37 7.25
N ILE A 461 -11.62 -18.09 6.28
CA ILE A 461 -10.18 -18.14 6.02
C ILE A 461 -9.93 -17.42 4.71
N THR A 462 -9.11 -16.37 4.75
CA THR A 462 -8.88 -15.46 3.62
C THR A 462 -7.44 -14.96 3.59
N ALA A 463 -7.13 -14.05 2.67
CA ALA A 463 -5.94 -13.23 2.67
C ALA A 463 -6.34 -11.78 2.36
N ASP A 464 -5.43 -10.85 2.51
CA ASP A 464 -5.64 -9.43 2.30
C ASP A 464 -5.08 -8.93 0.96
N HIS A 465 -4.08 -9.61 0.41
CA HIS A 465 -3.51 -9.45 -0.93
C HIS A 465 -2.65 -10.68 -1.30
N GLY A 466 -2.12 -10.71 -2.51
CA GLY A 466 -1.15 -11.72 -2.94
C GLY A 466 0.29 -11.21 -2.83
N ASN A 467 1.23 -12.13 -2.58
CA ASN A 467 2.68 -11.94 -2.60
C ASN A 467 3.38 -13.27 -2.93
N ALA A 468 3.26 -14.29 -2.06
CA ALA A 468 3.91 -15.60 -2.20
C ALA A 468 3.40 -16.45 -3.37
N ASP A 469 2.32 -16.04 -4.00
CA ASP A 469 1.75 -16.67 -5.20
C ASP A 469 2.58 -16.42 -6.47
N GLU A 470 3.46 -15.40 -6.47
CA GLU A 470 4.27 -15.02 -7.63
C GLU A 470 5.65 -14.51 -7.17
N MET A 471 6.59 -15.42 -6.90
CA MET A 471 7.93 -15.12 -6.36
C MET A 471 9.00 -14.83 -7.43
N TYR A 472 8.66 -14.95 -8.72
CA TYR A 472 9.56 -14.65 -9.81
C TYR A 472 8.95 -13.66 -10.80
N GLU A 473 9.78 -12.73 -11.31
CA GLU A 473 9.39 -11.91 -12.44
C GLU A 473 9.09 -12.78 -13.65
N LEU A 474 8.03 -12.44 -14.39
CA LEU A 474 7.68 -13.16 -15.59
C LEU A 474 8.23 -12.45 -16.83
N ASP A 475 8.83 -13.20 -17.75
CA ASP A 475 9.16 -12.69 -19.07
C ASP A 475 7.89 -12.26 -19.81
N LYS A 476 7.88 -11.05 -20.33
CA LYS A 476 6.68 -10.43 -20.94
C LYS A 476 6.15 -11.20 -22.16
N LYS A 477 7.02 -11.92 -22.89
CA LYS A 477 6.67 -12.64 -24.12
C LYS A 477 6.29 -14.10 -23.84
N THR A 478 7.11 -14.79 -23.06
CA THR A 478 6.95 -16.24 -22.81
C THR A 478 6.04 -16.55 -21.65
N LYS A 479 5.81 -15.56 -20.74
CA LYS A 479 5.09 -15.74 -19.47
C LYS A 479 5.71 -16.78 -18.55
N GLN A 480 6.95 -17.14 -18.77
CA GLN A 480 7.75 -18.01 -17.90
C GLN A 480 8.61 -17.17 -16.94
N PRO A 481 9.08 -17.73 -15.82
CA PRO A 481 10.00 -17.05 -14.93
C PRO A 481 11.23 -16.50 -15.66
N ALA A 482 11.47 -15.20 -15.52
CA ALA A 482 12.60 -14.52 -16.12
C ALA A 482 13.91 -14.96 -15.44
N GLN A 483 15.00 -15.02 -16.19
CA GLN A 483 16.31 -15.43 -15.67
C GLN A 483 17.30 -14.28 -15.70
N ASN A 484 18.15 -14.25 -14.69
CA ASN A 484 19.35 -13.44 -14.64
C ASN A 484 20.44 -14.00 -15.59
N LYS A 485 21.50 -13.24 -15.81
CA LYS A 485 22.63 -13.66 -16.68
C LYS A 485 23.34 -14.93 -16.18
N ASP A 486 23.28 -15.21 -14.89
CA ASP A 486 23.85 -16.39 -14.25
C ASP A 486 22.95 -17.63 -14.28
N GLY A 487 21.76 -17.52 -14.88
CA GLY A 487 20.78 -18.59 -14.97
C GLY A 487 19.84 -18.73 -13.77
N SER A 488 20.03 -17.94 -12.70
CA SER A 488 19.09 -17.88 -11.59
C SER A 488 17.77 -17.18 -12.02
N PHE A 489 16.65 -17.52 -11.38
CA PHE A 489 15.41 -16.80 -11.62
C PHE A 489 15.44 -15.42 -10.98
N LYS A 490 14.88 -14.44 -11.69
CA LYS A 490 14.75 -13.07 -11.19
C LYS A 490 13.68 -13.03 -10.13
N ALA A 491 14.05 -12.76 -8.88
CA ALA A 491 13.11 -12.68 -7.77
C ALA A 491 12.14 -11.51 -7.93
N LYS A 492 10.87 -11.74 -7.58
CA LYS A 492 9.84 -10.72 -7.39
C LYS A 492 9.56 -10.60 -5.91
N THR A 493 9.64 -9.42 -5.37
CA THR A 493 9.45 -9.11 -3.95
C THR A 493 8.19 -8.29 -3.67
N ALA A 494 7.50 -7.88 -4.73
CA ALA A 494 6.31 -7.03 -4.65
C ALA A 494 5.02 -7.86 -4.56
N HIS A 495 3.97 -7.23 -4.06
CA HIS A 495 2.61 -7.79 -4.07
C HIS A 495 2.14 -8.15 -5.48
N THR A 496 1.03 -8.86 -5.59
CA THR A 496 0.48 -9.30 -6.87
C THR A 496 -0.90 -8.69 -7.14
N LEU A 497 -1.33 -8.76 -8.41
CA LEU A 497 -2.69 -8.41 -8.84
C LEU A 497 -3.60 -9.65 -8.86
N ASN A 498 -3.23 -10.69 -8.14
CA ASN A 498 -4.03 -11.90 -8.10
C ASN A 498 -5.14 -11.79 -7.06
N PRO A 499 -6.28 -12.45 -7.28
CA PRO A 499 -7.32 -12.53 -6.26
C PRO A 499 -6.84 -13.38 -5.07
N VAL A 500 -7.54 -13.25 -3.96
CA VAL A 500 -7.29 -14.02 -2.74
C VAL A 500 -8.44 -14.99 -2.47
N PRO A 501 -8.23 -16.06 -1.68
CA PRO A 501 -9.31 -16.98 -1.33
C PRO A 501 -10.23 -16.41 -0.25
N LEU A 502 -11.47 -16.87 -0.25
CA LEU A 502 -12.34 -16.91 0.92
C LEU A 502 -12.90 -18.32 1.06
N ILE A 503 -12.58 -18.99 2.16
CA ILE A 503 -13.05 -20.33 2.49
C ILE A 503 -13.95 -20.24 3.72
N LEU A 504 -15.13 -20.85 3.66
CA LEU A 504 -16.03 -21.00 4.79
C LEU A 504 -15.86 -22.40 5.40
N TYR A 505 -15.16 -22.47 6.53
CA TYR A 505 -15.01 -23.68 7.31
C TYR A 505 -16.19 -23.83 8.27
N ASP A 506 -17.09 -24.78 7.97
CA ASP A 506 -18.31 -25.04 8.73
C ASP A 506 -18.58 -26.56 8.85
N ASN A 507 -18.37 -27.10 10.06
CA ASN A 507 -18.74 -28.45 10.43
C ASN A 507 -19.95 -28.50 11.38
N VAL A 508 -20.57 -27.34 11.64
CA VAL A 508 -21.61 -27.19 12.68
C VAL A 508 -23.00 -27.25 12.09
N THR A 509 -23.20 -26.67 10.90
CA THR A 509 -24.54 -26.51 10.34
C THR A 509 -24.99 -27.65 9.42
N GLY A 510 -24.13 -28.63 9.17
CA GLY A 510 -24.44 -29.77 8.31
C GLY A 510 -24.69 -29.38 6.84
N GLY A 511 -23.90 -28.45 6.32
CA GLY A 511 -23.97 -28.01 4.92
C GLY A 511 -25.08 -27.00 4.62
N ARG A 512 -25.65 -26.37 5.64
CA ARG A 512 -26.66 -25.31 5.46
C ARG A 512 -26.07 -24.00 4.98
N LEU A 513 -24.78 -23.78 5.18
CA LEU A 513 -24.11 -22.54 4.79
C LEU A 513 -23.25 -22.77 3.56
N GLY A 514 -23.27 -21.79 2.66
CA GLY A 514 -22.48 -21.70 1.46
C GLY A 514 -21.96 -20.29 1.23
N LEU A 515 -21.27 -20.10 0.12
CA LEU A 515 -20.78 -18.80 -0.32
C LEU A 515 -21.38 -18.44 -1.68
N LYS A 516 -21.91 -17.21 -1.78
CA LYS A 516 -22.47 -16.64 -3.01
C LYS A 516 -21.35 -16.23 -3.95
N HIS A 517 -21.48 -16.61 -5.21
CA HIS A 517 -20.63 -16.11 -6.28
C HIS A 517 -21.21 -14.81 -6.84
N ILE A 518 -20.61 -13.67 -6.52
CA ILE A 518 -20.93 -12.36 -7.10
C ILE A 518 -19.70 -11.82 -7.84
N ALA A 519 -19.91 -11.20 -9.00
CA ALA A 519 -18.82 -10.71 -9.85
C ALA A 519 -17.94 -9.65 -9.18
N THR A 520 -18.50 -8.94 -8.21
CA THR A 520 -17.84 -7.86 -7.47
C THR A 520 -17.32 -8.29 -6.10
N ALA A 521 -17.28 -9.61 -5.82
CA ALA A 521 -16.80 -10.11 -4.53
C ALA A 521 -15.39 -9.58 -4.20
N GLY A 522 -15.27 -8.93 -3.06
CA GLY A 522 -14.03 -8.31 -2.58
C GLY A 522 -13.90 -8.41 -1.06
N LEU A 523 -12.81 -7.90 -0.54
CA LEU A 523 -12.49 -7.97 0.89
C LEU A 523 -13.54 -7.28 1.77
N SER A 524 -14.16 -6.22 1.28
CA SER A 524 -15.19 -5.47 2.00
C SER A 524 -16.46 -6.28 2.32
N ASN A 525 -16.71 -7.37 1.60
CA ASN A 525 -17.84 -8.25 1.87
C ASN A 525 -17.71 -9.07 3.16
N ILE A 526 -16.50 -9.16 3.74
CA ILE A 526 -16.22 -10.04 4.90
C ILE A 526 -16.93 -9.56 6.17
N ALA A 527 -17.01 -8.23 6.41
CA ALA A 527 -17.70 -7.69 7.58
C ALA A 527 -19.19 -8.10 7.62
N ALA A 528 -19.90 -7.94 6.50
CA ALA A 528 -21.31 -8.32 6.37
C ALA A 528 -21.48 -9.85 6.48
N THR A 529 -20.57 -10.62 5.91
CA THR A 529 -20.58 -12.09 6.00
C THR A 529 -20.40 -12.55 7.44
N THR A 530 -19.46 -11.94 8.18
CA THR A 530 -19.27 -12.19 9.62
C THR A 530 -20.52 -11.82 10.43
N ALA A 531 -21.15 -10.68 10.14
CA ALA A 531 -22.39 -10.28 10.82
C ALA A 531 -23.51 -11.31 10.60
N ASN A 532 -23.69 -11.78 9.37
CA ASN A 532 -24.69 -12.80 9.07
C ASN A 532 -24.40 -14.14 9.75
N LEU A 533 -23.12 -14.56 9.84
CA LEU A 533 -22.74 -15.73 10.63
C LEU A 533 -23.08 -15.58 12.13
N LEU A 534 -23.04 -14.36 12.65
CA LEU A 534 -23.48 -14.04 14.00
C LEU A 534 -25.01 -13.95 14.15
N GLY A 535 -25.77 -14.09 13.07
CA GLY A 535 -27.24 -13.92 13.07
C GLY A 535 -27.69 -12.46 13.09
N LEU A 536 -26.86 -11.57 12.58
CA LEU A 536 -27.13 -10.13 12.52
C LEU A 536 -27.24 -9.66 11.07
N GLU A 537 -28.12 -8.69 10.82
CA GLU A 537 -28.13 -7.95 9.57
C GLU A 537 -26.87 -7.13 9.42
N LYS A 538 -26.42 -6.92 8.16
CA LYS A 538 -25.32 -6.04 7.87
C LYS A 538 -25.64 -4.57 8.19
N HIS A 539 -24.65 -3.76 8.45
CA HIS A 539 -24.81 -2.31 8.51
C HIS A 539 -25.19 -1.75 7.12
N ALA A 540 -26.01 -0.69 7.07
CA ALA A 540 -26.52 -0.14 5.81
C ALA A 540 -25.44 0.30 4.81
N LYS A 541 -24.28 0.74 5.31
CA LYS A 541 -23.14 1.16 4.48
C LYS A 541 -22.23 0.03 4.04
N TRP A 542 -22.33 -1.16 4.66
CA TRP A 542 -21.48 -2.28 4.29
C TRP A 542 -21.92 -2.89 2.98
N ASP A 543 -20.95 -3.42 2.25
CA ASP A 543 -21.20 -4.21 1.06
C ASP A 543 -22.00 -5.48 1.39
N GLU A 544 -22.43 -6.20 0.38
CA GLU A 544 -23.30 -7.37 0.59
C GLU A 544 -22.56 -8.52 1.28
N SER A 545 -23.30 -9.27 2.08
CA SER A 545 -22.82 -10.53 2.63
C SER A 545 -22.69 -11.60 1.53
N LEU A 546 -21.59 -12.35 1.57
CA LEU A 546 -21.36 -13.51 0.70
C LEU A 546 -21.95 -14.79 1.28
N LEU A 547 -22.57 -14.75 2.47
CA LEU A 547 -23.17 -15.93 3.06
C LEU A 547 -24.43 -16.36 2.27
N GLU A 548 -24.45 -17.61 1.85
CA GLU A 548 -25.62 -18.28 1.31
C GLU A 548 -26.21 -19.21 2.39
N ILE A 549 -27.51 -19.10 2.62
CA ILE A 549 -28.22 -19.91 3.61
C ILE A 549 -29.14 -20.85 2.84
N ASN A 550 -28.77 -22.11 2.75
CA ASN A 550 -29.55 -23.15 2.07
C ASN A 550 -30.74 -23.57 2.93
N THR A 551 -31.95 -23.39 2.41
CA THR A 551 -33.19 -23.80 3.09
C THR A 551 -33.36 -25.32 3.15
N HIS A 552 -32.65 -26.06 2.29
CA HIS A 552 -32.62 -27.51 2.25
C HIS A 552 -31.15 -27.96 2.24
N PRO A 553 -30.65 -28.61 3.31
CA PRO A 553 -29.30 -29.19 3.27
C PRO A 553 -29.26 -30.28 2.19
N ALA A 554 -28.16 -30.29 1.44
CA ALA A 554 -27.92 -31.39 0.50
C ALA A 554 -28.03 -32.71 1.28
N LYS A 555 -28.90 -33.64 0.81
CA LYS A 555 -28.91 -34.98 1.37
C LYS A 555 -27.55 -35.61 1.05
N GLY A 556 -26.75 -35.85 2.10
CA GLY A 556 -25.49 -36.56 2.06
C GLY A 556 -25.60 -38.01 1.52
#